data_42bdaf8a2f47c09c6357661700a5dee4
#
_entry.id   42bdaf8a2f47c09c6357661700a5dee4
#
_cell.length_a   1.000
_cell.length_b   1.000
_cell.length_c   1.000
_cell.angle_alpha   90.00
_cell.angle_beta   90.00
_cell.angle_gamma   90.00
#
_symmetry.space_group_name_H-M   'P 1'
#
loop_
_entity.id
_entity.type
_entity.pdbx_description
1 polymer ?
#
loop_
_entity_poly.entity_id
_entity_poly.type
_entity_poly.pdbx_seq_one_letter_code
_entity_poly.pdbx_strand_id
1 'polypeptide(L)'
;MEDIDLFQGAIVSVDGMSDIRFRSENAQIDKMEKREENPLTESYEVTGEATAGKDFTPGTYDLIPKGEQFGTIELEYQRDPKESYPLTYFIMLEEHPTEDYPRYSSAYRNFVIPEGMTVKVSGITVELVPSEGITTENYGDFYDNM
;
A
#
# COMPACT_ATOMS: atom_id res chain seq x y z
N MET A 1 -18.62 -1.36 -6.62
CA MET A 1 -17.33 -1.98 -7.04
C MET A 1 -17.65 -3.43 -7.29
N GLU A 2 -17.42 -3.90 -8.47
CA GLU A 2 -17.69 -5.26 -8.93
C GLU A 2 -16.37 -5.84 -9.46
N ASP A 3 -16.25 -7.17 -9.39
CA ASP A 3 -15.11 -7.92 -9.96
C ASP A 3 -13.73 -7.51 -9.43
N ILE A 4 -13.50 -7.80 -8.14
CA ILE A 4 -12.20 -7.65 -7.52
C ILE A 4 -11.46 -8.99 -7.61
N ASP A 5 -10.33 -9.01 -8.30
CA ASP A 5 -9.45 -10.16 -8.35
C ASP A 5 -8.63 -10.27 -7.06
N LEU A 6 -8.72 -11.41 -6.39
CA LEU A 6 -7.98 -11.69 -5.17
C LEU A 6 -6.96 -12.80 -5.43
N PHE A 7 -5.70 -12.51 -5.24
CA PHE A 7 -4.60 -13.46 -5.31
C PHE A 7 -4.43 -14.22 -3.99
N GLN A 8 -3.75 -15.33 -4.02
CA GLN A 8 -3.42 -16.06 -2.80
C GLN A 8 -2.58 -15.18 -1.87
N GLY A 9 -3.01 -15.02 -0.63
CA GLY A 9 -2.38 -14.14 0.35
C GLY A 9 -2.78 -12.67 0.25
N ALA A 10 -3.75 -12.31 -0.62
CA ALA A 10 -4.31 -10.96 -0.63
C ALA A 10 -4.97 -10.66 0.72
N ILE A 11 -4.68 -9.47 1.24
CA ILE A 11 -5.29 -8.96 2.47
C ILE A 11 -6.33 -7.92 2.07
N VAL A 12 -7.55 -8.10 2.55
CA VAL A 12 -8.60 -7.10 2.38
C VAL A 12 -8.73 -6.33 3.69
N SER A 13 -8.41 -5.04 3.64
CA SER A 13 -8.61 -4.13 4.75
C SER A 13 -9.87 -3.31 4.51
N VAL A 14 -10.73 -3.25 5.51
CA VAL A 14 -11.97 -2.47 5.47
C VAL A 14 -11.89 -1.44 6.58
N ASP A 15 -11.86 -0.17 6.19
CA ASP A 15 -11.90 0.95 7.12
C ASP A 15 -13.20 1.73 6.94
N GLY A 16 -13.78 2.17 8.04
CA GLY A 16 -15.00 2.99 8.04
C GLY A 16 -16.13 2.46 8.92
N MET A 17 -17.25 3.21 8.94
CA MET A 17 -18.42 2.93 9.76
C MET A 17 -19.51 2.10 9.05
N SER A 18 -19.21 1.52 7.89
CA SER A 18 -20.16 0.76 7.10
C SER A 18 -19.77 -0.70 6.99
N ASP A 19 -20.74 -1.59 7.13
CA ASP A 19 -20.55 -3.01 6.87
C ASP A 19 -20.29 -3.23 5.37
N ILE A 20 -19.22 -3.94 5.04
CA ILE A 20 -18.91 -4.35 3.68
C ILE A 20 -19.12 -5.87 3.57
N ARG A 21 -19.86 -6.27 2.55
CA ARG A 21 -20.08 -7.68 2.26
C ARG A 21 -19.35 -8.10 1.00
N PHE A 22 -18.44 -9.04 1.15
CA PHE A 22 -17.83 -9.74 0.02
C PHE A 22 -18.69 -10.94 -0.37
N ARG A 23 -18.90 -11.11 -1.65
CA ARG A 23 -19.58 -12.25 -2.23
C ARG A 23 -18.77 -12.78 -3.40
N SER A 24 -18.50 -14.06 -3.41
CA SER A 24 -17.91 -14.75 -4.55
C SER A 24 -18.92 -15.74 -5.13
N GLU A 25 -18.97 -15.81 -6.44
CA GLU A 25 -19.66 -16.85 -7.17
C GLU A 25 -18.63 -17.87 -7.68
N ASN A 26 -18.86 -19.17 -7.37
CA ASN A 26 -17.95 -20.25 -7.77
C ASN A 26 -16.49 -20.06 -7.29
N ALA A 27 -16.29 -19.66 -6.04
CA ALA A 27 -14.96 -19.49 -5.46
C ALA A 27 -14.06 -20.72 -5.73
N GLN A 28 -12.90 -20.48 -6.35
CA GLN A 28 -11.94 -21.51 -6.74
C GLN A 28 -10.61 -21.27 -6.01
N ILE A 29 -10.61 -21.47 -4.70
CA ILE A 29 -9.45 -21.18 -3.83
C ILE A 29 -8.20 -21.96 -4.28
N ASP A 30 -8.37 -23.15 -4.81
CA ASP A 30 -7.29 -24.01 -5.33
C ASP A 30 -6.69 -23.50 -6.66
N LYS A 31 -7.34 -22.55 -7.31
CA LYS A 31 -6.91 -21.92 -8.58
C LYS A 31 -6.53 -20.46 -8.44
N MET A 32 -6.46 -19.94 -7.22
CA MET A 32 -6.00 -18.56 -7.02
C MET A 32 -4.58 -18.41 -7.53
N GLU A 33 -4.34 -17.35 -8.29
CA GLU A 33 -3.02 -16.98 -8.75
C GLU A 33 -2.12 -16.67 -7.55
N LYS A 34 -0.89 -17.16 -7.62
CA LYS A 34 0.14 -16.84 -6.63
C LYS A 34 0.84 -15.57 -7.08
N ARG A 35 1.21 -14.76 -6.09
CA ARG A 35 2.14 -13.67 -6.34
C ARG A 35 3.52 -14.23 -6.70
N GLU A 36 4.23 -13.51 -7.55
CA GLU A 36 5.63 -13.74 -7.79
C GLU A 36 6.47 -13.28 -6.59
N GLU A 37 7.66 -13.83 -6.42
CA GLU A 37 8.57 -13.40 -5.37
C GLU A 37 9.00 -11.96 -5.61
N ASN A 38 9.00 -11.13 -4.57
CA ASN A 38 9.44 -9.75 -4.68
C ASN A 38 10.96 -9.70 -4.94
N PRO A 39 11.42 -9.08 -6.03
CA PRO A 39 12.85 -8.98 -6.32
C PRO A 39 13.60 -8.03 -5.38
N LEU A 40 12.88 -7.18 -4.63
CA LEU A 40 13.47 -6.25 -3.68
C LEU A 40 13.83 -6.95 -2.37
N THR A 41 14.97 -6.59 -1.81
CA THR A 41 15.49 -7.14 -0.55
C THR A 41 15.83 -6.07 0.49
N GLU A 42 15.84 -4.79 0.10
CA GLU A 42 16.24 -3.69 0.96
C GLU A 42 15.02 -2.95 1.49
N SER A 43 15.00 -2.69 2.79
CA SER A 43 14.02 -1.82 3.44
C SER A 43 14.54 -0.38 3.51
N TYR A 44 13.61 0.58 3.55
CA TYR A 44 13.92 2.00 3.65
C TYR A 44 13.10 2.64 4.76
N GLU A 45 13.74 3.47 5.58
CA GLU A 45 13.03 4.29 6.56
C GLU A 45 12.73 5.67 5.97
N VAL A 46 11.48 6.10 6.09
CA VAL A 46 11.01 7.41 5.65
C VAL A 46 10.54 8.21 6.88
N THR A 47 11.18 9.35 7.07
CA THR A 47 10.79 10.37 8.05
C THR A 47 10.66 11.70 7.31
N GLY A 48 9.46 12.22 7.17
CA GLY A 48 9.18 13.39 6.33
C GLY A 48 8.84 12.98 4.90
N GLU A 49 9.62 13.36 3.90
CA GLU A 49 9.31 13.16 2.49
C GLU A 49 10.41 12.37 1.77
N ALA A 50 10.01 11.41 0.93
CA ALA A 50 10.87 10.63 0.07
C ALA A 50 10.17 10.31 -1.26
N THR A 51 10.94 10.22 -2.35
CA THR A 51 10.43 9.97 -3.70
C THR A 51 11.03 8.69 -4.27
N ALA A 52 10.18 7.80 -4.76
CA ALA A 52 10.60 6.57 -5.43
C ALA A 52 11.39 6.87 -6.72
N GLY A 53 12.47 6.13 -6.94
CA GLY A 53 13.41 6.34 -8.04
C GLY A 53 14.49 7.39 -7.75
N LYS A 54 14.35 8.16 -6.66
CA LYS A 54 15.34 9.15 -6.22
C LYS A 54 15.92 8.79 -4.85
N ASP A 55 15.07 8.56 -3.87
CA ASP A 55 15.47 8.33 -2.47
C ASP A 55 15.41 6.84 -2.09
N PHE A 56 14.58 6.06 -2.78
CA PHE A 56 14.47 4.60 -2.62
C PHE A 56 14.02 3.95 -3.94
N THR A 57 14.15 2.64 -4.04
CA THR A 57 13.80 1.86 -5.24
C THR A 57 12.27 1.75 -5.39
N PRO A 58 11.69 2.00 -6.58
CA PRO A 58 10.27 1.67 -6.84
C PRO A 58 9.98 0.21 -6.62
N GLY A 59 8.78 -0.13 -6.12
CA GLY A 59 8.45 -1.51 -5.83
C GLY A 59 7.14 -1.71 -5.09
N THR A 60 6.92 -2.93 -4.61
CA THR A 60 5.80 -3.26 -3.74
C THR A 60 6.29 -3.43 -2.31
N TYR A 61 5.73 -2.65 -1.41
CA TYR A 61 6.17 -2.55 -0.02
C TYR A 61 5.01 -2.76 0.97
N ASP A 62 5.36 -3.27 2.12
CA ASP A 62 4.56 -3.16 3.33
C ASP A 62 5.00 -1.87 4.05
N LEU A 63 4.04 -1.02 4.39
CA LEU A 63 4.26 0.22 5.12
C LEU A 63 4.11 -0.07 6.61
N ILE A 64 5.21 -0.06 7.34
CA ILE A 64 5.25 -0.44 8.76
C ILE A 64 5.55 0.80 9.60
N PRO A 65 4.63 1.24 10.47
CA PRO A 65 4.88 2.36 11.37
C PRO A 65 5.93 2.00 12.43
N LYS A 66 6.74 2.99 12.78
CA LYS A 66 7.72 2.94 13.85
C LYS A 66 7.53 4.13 14.79
N GLY A 67 7.42 3.88 16.06
CA GLY A 67 7.28 4.90 17.10
C GLY A 67 6.06 4.70 17.98
N GLU A 68 5.99 5.44 19.07
CA GLU A 68 4.95 5.27 20.09
C GLU A 68 3.64 6.05 19.79
N GLN A 69 3.60 6.78 18.68
CA GLN A 69 2.46 7.63 18.32
C GLN A 69 1.82 7.15 17.02
N PHE A 70 0.61 7.60 16.79
CA PHE A 70 -0.03 7.47 15.50
C PHE A 70 0.52 8.50 14.51
N GLY A 71 0.46 8.18 13.25
CA GLY A 71 0.85 9.10 12.19
C GLY A 71 0.11 8.86 10.89
N THR A 72 0.42 9.70 9.93
CA THR A 72 -0.20 9.68 8.62
C THR A 72 0.84 9.55 7.52
N ILE A 73 0.45 8.83 6.48
CA ILE A 73 1.19 8.74 5.24
C ILE A 73 0.30 9.29 4.13
N GLU A 74 0.83 10.23 3.38
CA GLU A 74 0.25 10.71 2.14
C GLU A 74 1.14 10.25 0.99
N LEU A 75 0.56 9.51 0.03
CA LEU A 75 1.28 9.06 -1.16
C LEU A 75 0.68 9.76 -2.36
N GLU A 76 1.52 10.47 -3.11
CA GLU A 76 1.12 11.24 -4.30
C GLU A 76 1.81 10.69 -5.54
N TYR A 77 1.04 10.40 -6.57
CA TYR A 77 1.53 9.92 -7.85
C TYR A 77 0.92 10.67 -9.03
N GLN A 78 1.74 11.33 -9.81
CA GLN A 78 1.34 12.02 -11.03
C GLN A 78 1.47 11.05 -12.22
N ARG A 79 0.36 10.39 -12.59
CA ARG A 79 0.32 9.43 -13.72
C ARG A 79 0.61 10.11 -15.07
N ASP A 80 -0.11 11.18 -15.35
CA ASP A 80 0.07 11.98 -16.56
C ASP A 80 0.34 13.45 -16.17
N PRO A 81 1.42 14.06 -16.68
CA PRO A 81 1.69 15.49 -16.45
C PRO A 81 0.56 16.44 -16.90
N LYS A 82 -0.39 15.96 -17.71
CA LYS A 82 -1.56 16.72 -18.16
C LYS A 82 -2.73 16.65 -17.18
N GLU A 83 -2.71 15.72 -16.25
CA GLU A 83 -3.73 15.64 -15.20
C GLU A 83 -3.57 16.82 -14.24
N SER A 84 -4.68 17.44 -13.86
CA SER A 84 -4.68 18.61 -12.98
C SER A 84 -4.33 18.29 -11.53
N TYR A 85 -4.49 17.04 -11.13
CA TYR A 85 -4.27 16.58 -9.75
C TYR A 85 -3.57 15.22 -9.74
N PRO A 86 -2.62 15.01 -8.81
CA PRO A 86 -2.03 13.70 -8.61
C PRO A 86 -3.06 12.73 -8.00
N LEU A 87 -2.86 11.45 -8.25
CA LEU A 87 -3.51 10.40 -7.48
C LEU A 87 -2.95 10.45 -6.05
N THR A 88 -3.83 10.56 -5.06
CA THR A 88 -3.43 10.71 -3.66
C THR A 88 -4.06 9.63 -2.79
N TYR A 89 -3.24 8.95 -2.00
CA TYR A 89 -3.67 8.03 -0.95
C TYR A 89 -3.34 8.61 0.41
N PHE A 90 -4.26 8.47 1.35
CA PHE A 90 -4.06 8.90 2.72
C PHE A 90 -4.27 7.72 3.67
N ILE A 91 -3.22 7.36 4.40
CA ILE A 91 -3.18 6.19 5.28
C ILE A 91 -2.86 6.64 6.70
N MET A 92 -3.60 6.12 7.68
CA MET A 92 -3.34 6.33 9.09
C MET A 92 -2.79 5.07 9.72
N LEU A 93 -1.62 5.16 10.33
CA LEU A 93 -0.92 4.03 10.95
C LEU A 93 -0.56 4.32 12.40
N GLU A 94 -0.52 3.25 13.20
CA GLU A 94 -0.07 3.26 14.58
C GLU A 94 0.63 1.91 14.86
N GLU A 95 1.80 1.92 15.50
CA GLU A 95 2.55 0.69 15.77
C GLU A 95 1.77 -0.27 16.68
N HIS A 96 1.04 0.29 17.65
CA HIS A 96 0.23 -0.46 18.62
C HIS A 96 -1.21 0.05 18.66
N PRO A 97 -2.02 -0.19 17.60
CA PRO A 97 -3.39 0.29 17.54
C PRO A 97 -4.23 -0.30 18.65
N THR A 98 -5.06 0.53 19.28
CA THR A 98 -5.98 0.11 20.33
C THR A 98 -7.39 -0.10 19.76
N GLU A 99 -8.20 -0.94 20.42
CA GLU A 99 -9.59 -1.16 20.01
C GLU A 99 -10.45 0.13 20.09
N ASP A 100 -10.03 1.10 20.88
CA ASP A 100 -10.74 2.37 21.05
C ASP A 100 -10.60 3.30 19.82
N TYR A 101 -9.59 3.05 18.98
CA TYR A 101 -9.32 3.84 17.76
C TYR A 101 -9.14 2.94 16.54
N PRO A 102 -10.22 2.32 16.04
CA PRO A 102 -10.14 1.36 14.93
C PRO A 102 -9.75 1.97 13.57
N ARG A 103 -9.43 3.28 13.52
CA ARG A 103 -9.02 3.98 12.30
C ARG A 103 -7.55 3.79 11.95
N TYR A 104 -6.75 3.30 12.89
CA TYR A 104 -5.33 3.10 12.70
C TYR A 104 -5.03 1.63 12.45
N SER A 105 -4.15 1.37 11.50
CA SER A 105 -3.66 0.03 11.22
C SER A 105 -2.21 -0.09 11.66
N SER A 106 -1.81 -1.28 12.12
CA SER A 106 -0.41 -1.58 12.47
C SER A 106 0.49 -1.79 11.24
N ALA A 107 -0.08 -1.91 10.07
CA ALA A 107 0.62 -2.02 8.80
C ALA A 107 -0.35 -1.81 7.63
N TYR A 108 0.16 -1.30 6.52
CA TYR A 108 -0.52 -1.34 5.23
C TYR A 108 0.29 -2.21 4.28
N ARG A 109 -0.32 -3.30 3.79
CA ARG A 109 0.43 -4.32 3.07
C ARG A 109 0.27 -4.24 1.57
N ASN A 110 1.35 -4.64 0.88
CA ASN A 110 1.39 -4.78 -0.57
C ASN A 110 1.06 -3.48 -1.33
N PHE A 111 1.56 -2.35 -0.85
CA PHE A 111 1.38 -1.08 -1.52
C PHE A 111 2.35 -0.96 -2.70
N VAL A 112 1.81 -0.73 -3.90
CA VAL A 112 2.61 -0.55 -5.11
C VAL A 112 3.09 0.89 -5.21
N ILE A 113 4.40 1.09 -5.26
CA ILE A 113 5.04 2.41 -5.32
C ILE A 113 5.83 2.52 -6.64
N PRO A 114 5.25 3.14 -7.69
CA PRO A 114 5.94 3.38 -8.95
C PRO A 114 7.00 4.47 -8.83
N GLU A 115 7.87 4.54 -9.83
CA GLU A 115 8.84 5.64 -9.97
C GLU A 115 8.11 6.99 -9.99
N GLY A 116 8.65 7.95 -9.24
CA GLY A 116 8.09 9.30 -9.12
C GLY A 116 6.99 9.45 -8.09
N MET A 117 6.49 8.37 -7.48
CA MET A 117 5.57 8.50 -6.35
C MET A 117 6.28 9.09 -5.15
N THR A 118 5.68 10.11 -4.54
CA THR A 118 6.18 10.74 -3.32
C THR A 118 5.44 10.21 -2.10
N VAL A 119 6.21 9.85 -1.09
CA VAL A 119 5.73 9.38 0.22
C VAL A 119 6.02 10.48 1.24
N LYS A 120 4.97 11.02 1.86
CA LYS A 120 5.05 12.04 2.90
C LYS A 120 4.56 11.46 4.22
N VAL A 121 5.41 11.47 5.22
CA VAL A 121 5.13 10.88 6.54
C VAL A 121 5.06 11.99 7.59
N SER A 122 4.05 11.94 8.45
CA SER A 122 3.87 12.89 9.55
C SER A 122 3.53 12.17 10.85
N GLY A 123 4.20 12.55 11.94
CA GLY A 123 3.95 12.05 13.30
C GLY A 123 4.65 10.73 13.66
N ILE A 124 5.16 10.00 12.68
CA ILE A 124 5.86 8.71 12.86
C ILE A 124 7.04 8.61 11.90
N THR A 125 7.82 7.55 12.03
CA THR A 125 8.70 7.03 10.97
C THR A 125 7.98 5.84 10.32
N VAL A 126 8.11 5.66 9.01
CA VAL A 126 7.59 4.50 8.31
C VAL A 126 8.73 3.71 7.70
N GLU A 127 8.76 2.42 7.97
CA GLU A 127 9.65 1.50 7.27
C GLU A 127 8.92 0.92 6.05
N LEU A 128 9.50 1.11 4.88
CA LEU A 128 9.09 0.48 3.63
C LEU A 128 9.78 -0.89 3.57
N VAL A 129 9.07 -1.94 3.92
CA VAL A 129 9.59 -3.31 3.90
C VAL A 129 9.14 -3.98 2.60
N PRO A 130 10.04 -4.56 1.77
CA PRO A 130 9.62 -5.30 0.59
C PRO A 130 8.56 -6.33 0.95
N SER A 131 7.41 -6.28 0.27
CA SER A 131 6.34 -7.27 0.48
C SER A 131 6.82 -8.67 0.09
N GLU A 132 6.25 -9.72 0.67
CA GLU A 132 6.61 -11.12 0.38
C GLU A 132 6.47 -11.47 -1.11
N GLY A 133 5.45 -10.91 -1.76
CA GLY A 133 5.19 -11.15 -3.18
C GLY A 133 4.62 -9.95 -3.91
N ILE A 134 4.77 -9.96 -5.22
CA ILE A 134 4.29 -8.92 -6.14
C ILE A 134 3.29 -9.47 -7.14
N THR A 135 2.42 -8.59 -7.66
CA THR A 135 1.49 -8.90 -8.74
C THR A 135 2.01 -8.46 -10.11
N THR A 136 2.94 -7.52 -10.14
CA THR A 136 3.57 -7.00 -11.36
C THR A 136 4.92 -6.36 -11.03
N GLU A 137 5.86 -6.44 -11.95
CA GLU A 137 7.10 -5.65 -11.93
C GLU A 137 6.93 -4.28 -12.61
N ASN A 138 5.83 -4.09 -13.34
CA ASN A 138 5.52 -2.82 -13.99
C ASN A 138 4.62 -1.99 -13.07
N TYR A 139 5.22 -1.35 -12.10
CA TYR A 139 4.53 -0.60 -11.04
C TYR A 139 3.74 0.62 -11.55
N GLY A 140 4.14 1.21 -12.68
CA GLY A 140 3.44 2.32 -13.32
C GLY A 140 2.09 1.87 -13.88
N ASP A 141 2.07 0.77 -14.65
CA ASP A 141 0.87 0.25 -15.30
C ASP A 141 -0.20 -0.20 -14.29
N PHE A 142 0.19 -0.48 -13.03
CA PHE A 142 -0.76 -0.81 -11.98
C PHE A 142 -1.82 0.29 -11.81
N TYR A 143 -1.43 1.55 -11.93
CA TYR A 143 -2.32 2.70 -11.76
C TYR A 143 -2.99 3.15 -13.06
N ASP A 144 -2.50 2.74 -14.22
CA ASP A 144 -3.08 3.12 -15.52
C ASP A 144 -4.41 2.42 -15.80
N ASN A 145 -4.68 1.32 -15.10
CA ASN A 145 -5.89 0.51 -15.25
C ASN A 145 -6.93 0.73 -14.13
N MET A 146 -6.75 1.75 -13.29
CA MET A 146 -7.64 2.08 -12.16
C MET A 146 -8.58 3.24 -12.47
#